data_d680fb367f9d77685559316aa62483ad
#
_entry.id   d680fb367f9d77685559316aa62483ad
#
_cell.length_a   1.000
_cell.length_b   1.000
_cell.length_c   1.000
_cell.angle_alpha   90.00
_cell.angle_beta   90.00
_cell.angle_gamma   90.00
#
_symmetry.space_group_name_H-M   'P 1'
#
loop_
_entity.id
_entity.type
_entity.pdbx_description
1 polymer ?
#
loop_
_entity_poly.entity_id
_entity_poly.type
_entity_poly.pdbx_seq_one_letter_code
_entity_poly.pdbx_strand_id
1 'polypeptide(L)'
;MGKLKKVISRIPLTPSLIIVMSFFIIVAVILSKTTTNYANEQIQLIQAKYTVFEEKTDVGEHSVVRYLYIDVLPFSEEDKKAYNFYTIIYEYSSFFWCIVSITIGAVIFYFGKLKKPIKLLINASENISDDNLDFVVDYSGKDELGQLCSSFEKMRLSLQDNNRTMWRMIEERRKLNKAFSHELRTPLTVMRGNVELLEKVYMRSDVSEEKKAAILSTVSKNIERIESYVYSMGTMSKLEDQPIQIKRTYVNDLSNQLGKSLEMLCQENGLESHFEIVAEAENVNVDANIIMQVFENIVSNAVRYAEKSITVSCCVSEDHLTISVSDDGTGFSEEELKTASAPYYTGNQNDSELHFGLGLYLCKILCEKHKGALKLTNNDGAGACVVASFSCK
;
A
#
# COMPACT_ATOMS: atom_id res chain seq x y z
N MET A 1 31.37 -26.08 -6.14
CA MET A 1 30.90 -24.82 -6.74
C MET A 1 29.79 -24.11 -5.95
N GLY A 2 28.85 -24.79 -5.27
CA GLY A 2 27.73 -24.14 -4.55
C GLY A 2 28.10 -23.30 -3.32
N LYS A 3 29.12 -23.67 -2.54
CA LYS A 3 29.53 -22.91 -1.35
C LYS A 3 30.21 -21.57 -1.69
N LEU A 4 31.04 -21.53 -2.73
CA LEU A 4 31.69 -20.28 -3.19
C LEU A 4 30.62 -19.28 -3.73
N LYS A 5 29.64 -19.77 -4.49
CA LYS A 5 28.56 -18.95 -5.03
C LYS A 5 27.71 -18.29 -3.92
N LYS A 6 27.51 -19.01 -2.80
CA LYS A 6 26.77 -18.53 -1.62
C LYS A 6 27.55 -17.48 -0.79
N VAL A 7 28.89 -17.56 -0.79
CA VAL A 7 29.74 -16.57 -0.10
C VAL A 7 29.82 -15.28 -0.93
N ILE A 8 30.02 -15.40 -2.26
CA ILE A 8 30.10 -14.25 -3.17
C ILE A 8 28.78 -13.47 -3.24
N SER A 9 27.62 -14.13 -3.08
CA SER A 9 26.31 -13.46 -3.06
C SER A 9 26.03 -12.62 -1.80
N ARG A 10 26.86 -12.72 -0.77
CA ARG A 10 26.74 -11.96 0.49
C ARG A 10 27.62 -10.72 0.54
N ILE A 11 28.60 -10.63 -0.36
CA ILE A 11 29.54 -9.49 -0.39
C ILE A 11 28.89 -8.36 -1.19
N PRO A 12 28.93 -7.10 -0.70
CA PRO A 12 28.46 -5.94 -1.47
C PRO A 12 29.05 -5.87 -2.87
N LEU A 13 28.40 -5.17 -3.79
CA LEU A 13 28.82 -5.10 -5.21
C LEU A 13 30.23 -4.52 -5.37
N THR A 14 30.51 -3.41 -4.69
CA THR A 14 31.81 -2.72 -4.75
C THR A 14 32.99 -3.57 -4.30
N PRO A 15 32.99 -4.20 -3.10
CA PRO A 15 34.06 -5.10 -2.69
C PRO A 15 34.20 -6.33 -3.62
N SER A 16 33.07 -6.87 -4.10
CA SER A 16 33.13 -8.04 -4.99
C SER A 16 33.73 -7.70 -6.35
N LEU A 17 33.45 -6.50 -6.89
CA LEU A 17 34.09 -6.00 -8.11
C LEU A 17 35.58 -5.82 -7.91
N ILE A 18 36.00 -5.21 -6.79
CA ILE A 18 37.42 -5.01 -6.47
C ILE A 18 38.15 -6.36 -6.36
N ILE A 19 37.56 -7.35 -5.70
CA ILE A 19 38.16 -8.68 -5.57
C ILE A 19 38.36 -9.34 -6.94
N VAL A 20 37.31 -9.32 -7.78
CA VAL A 20 37.40 -9.89 -9.13
C VAL A 20 38.44 -9.18 -9.97
N MET A 21 38.41 -7.84 -10.00
CA MET A 21 39.37 -7.05 -10.77
C MET A 21 40.81 -7.22 -10.27
N SER A 22 41.03 -7.22 -8.96
CA SER A 22 42.37 -7.46 -8.36
C SER A 22 42.92 -8.82 -8.77
N PHE A 23 42.08 -9.86 -8.74
CA PHE A 23 42.51 -11.20 -9.20
C PHE A 23 42.97 -11.19 -10.66
N PHE A 24 42.17 -10.58 -11.54
CA PHE A 24 42.51 -10.51 -12.97
C PHE A 24 43.71 -9.61 -13.26
N ILE A 25 43.91 -8.54 -12.49
CA ILE A 25 45.14 -7.70 -12.57
C ILE A 25 46.37 -8.52 -12.19
N ILE A 26 46.31 -9.31 -11.13
CA ILE A 26 47.43 -10.18 -10.74
C ILE A 26 47.73 -11.18 -11.85
N VAL A 27 46.72 -11.81 -12.45
CA VAL A 27 46.87 -12.70 -13.59
C VAL A 27 47.51 -11.97 -14.78
N ALA A 28 47.07 -10.74 -15.07
CA ALA A 28 47.65 -9.94 -16.16
C ALA A 28 49.15 -9.66 -15.94
N VAL A 29 49.51 -9.30 -14.70
CA VAL A 29 50.92 -9.04 -14.36
C VAL A 29 51.77 -10.30 -14.51
N ILE A 30 51.28 -11.47 -14.10
CA ILE A 30 52.02 -12.74 -14.28
C ILE A 30 52.20 -13.07 -15.76
N LEU A 31 51.12 -13.00 -16.55
CA LEU A 31 51.17 -13.27 -18.01
C LEU A 31 52.04 -12.27 -18.74
N SER A 32 51.95 -11.00 -18.40
CA SER A 32 52.79 -9.95 -18.98
C SER A 32 54.29 -10.24 -18.69
N LYS A 33 54.62 -10.51 -17.38
CA LYS A 33 56.00 -10.79 -17.03
C LYS A 33 56.58 -12.02 -17.72
N THR A 34 55.80 -13.09 -17.87
CA THR A 34 56.25 -14.30 -18.58
C THR A 34 56.46 -14.02 -20.08
N THR A 35 55.54 -13.29 -20.72
CA THR A 35 55.64 -12.92 -22.15
C THR A 35 56.80 -11.96 -22.39
N THR A 36 56.99 -10.96 -21.53
CA THR A 36 58.10 -10.00 -21.63
C THR A 36 59.45 -10.68 -21.43
N ASN A 37 59.56 -11.58 -20.41
CA ASN A 37 60.80 -12.32 -20.20
C ASN A 37 61.14 -13.22 -21.40
N TYR A 38 60.16 -13.92 -21.99
CA TYR A 38 60.36 -14.73 -23.17
C TYR A 38 60.80 -13.87 -24.37
N ALA A 39 60.13 -12.73 -24.61
CA ALA A 39 60.53 -11.82 -25.69
C ALA A 39 61.97 -11.29 -25.49
N ASN A 40 62.31 -10.89 -24.25
CA ASN A 40 63.65 -10.40 -23.93
C ASN A 40 64.72 -11.49 -24.13
N GLU A 41 64.45 -12.74 -23.77
CA GLU A 41 65.38 -13.87 -24.02
C GLU A 41 65.60 -14.05 -25.50
N GLN A 42 64.58 -14.01 -26.34
CA GLN A 42 64.72 -14.10 -27.81
C GLN A 42 65.50 -12.92 -28.39
N ILE A 43 65.28 -11.71 -27.91
CA ILE A 43 66.05 -10.50 -28.31
C ILE A 43 67.50 -10.67 -27.98
N GLN A 44 67.86 -11.15 -26.77
CA GLN A 44 69.22 -11.38 -26.34
C GLN A 44 69.90 -12.47 -27.21
N LEU A 45 69.20 -13.56 -27.52
CA LEU A 45 69.68 -14.61 -28.38
C LEU A 45 70.01 -14.09 -29.79
N ILE A 46 69.17 -13.24 -30.39
CA ILE A 46 69.42 -12.60 -31.66
C ILE A 46 70.62 -11.66 -31.59
N GLN A 47 70.68 -10.80 -30.56
CA GLN A 47 71.81 -9.87 -30.38
C GLN A 47 73.11 -10.59 -30.17
N ALA A 48 73.16 -11.69 -29.42
CA ALA A 48 74.36 -12.47 -29.19
C ALA A 48 75.00 -13.05 -30.44
N LYS A 49 74.19 -13.34 -31.51
CA LYS A 49 74.75 -13.81 -32.81
C LYS A 49 75.58 -12.75 -33.50
N TYR A 50 75.33 -11.48 -33.29
CA TYR A 50 75.87 -10.33 -34.00
C TYR A 50 76.82 -9.49 -33.18
N THR A 51 77.05 -9.84 -31.89
CA THR A 51 77.97 -9.15 -31.02
C THR A 51 79.34 -9.71 -31.16
N VAL A 52 80.28 -8.91 -31.56
CA VAL A 52 81.72 -9.30 -31.75
C VAL A 52 82.49 -8.54 -30.67
N PHE A 53 83.33 -9.29 -29.96
CA PHE A 53 84.28 -8.75 -28.99
C PHE A 53 85.64 -8.58 -29.65
N GLU A 54 86.11 -7.35 -29.90
CA GLU A 54 87.46 -7.06 -30.36
C GLU A 54 88.29 -6.50 -29.24
N GLU A 55 89.46 -7.13 -29.00
CA GLU A 55 90.46 -6.62 -28.07
C GLU A 55 91.46 -5.74 -28.80
N LYS A 56 91.36 -4.40 -28.59
CA LYS A 56 92.35 -3.48 -29.11
C LYS A 56 93.37 -3.10 -28.10
N THR A 57 94.64 -3.29 -28.38
CA THR A 57 95.78 -2.92 -27.52
C THR A 57 96.34 -1.61 -28.07
N ASP A 58 96.28 -0.58 -27.25
CA ASP A 58 96.97 0.67 -27.51
C ASP A 58 98.29 0.73 -26.76
N VAL A 59 99.38 0.88 -27.44
CA VAL A 59 100.72 0.91 -26.88
C VAL A 59 101.25 2.34 -26.88
N GLY A 60 101.05 3.07 -25.78
CA GLY A 60 101.66 4.39 -25.59
C GLY A 60 103.09 4.26 -25.05
N GLU A 61 103.88 5.30 -25.12
CA GLU A 61 105.32 5.34 -24.73
C GLU A 61 105.65 4.82 -23.32
N HIS A 62 104.62 4.75 -22.39
CA HIS A 62 104.87 4.31 -21.02
C HIS A 62 103.70 3.41 -20.45
N SER A 63 102.72 3.05 -21.22
CA SER A 63 101.62 2.14 -20.77
C SER A 63 100.98 1.38 -21.92
N VAL A 64 100.60 0.12 -21.62
CA VAL A 64 99.81 -0.74 -22.49
C VAL A 64 98.39 -0.75 -21.93
N VAL A 65 97.49 -0.16 -22.60
CA VAL A 65 96.07 -0.17 -22.19
C VAL A 65 95.26 -1.05 -23.14
N ARG A 66 94.62 -2.09 -22.64
CA ARG A 66 93.69 -2.94 -23.38
C ARG A 66 92.29 -2.45 -23.25
N TYR A 67 91.67 -2.20 -24.33
CA TYR A 67 90.26 -1.81 -24.42
C TYR A 67 89.46 -2.94 -25.08
N LEU A 68 88.32 -3.30 -24.43
CA LEU A 68 87.37 -4.23 -25.04
C LEU A 68 86.33 -3.38 -25.78
N TYR A 69 86.34 -3.45 -27.07
CA TYR A 69 85.35 -2.82 -27.94
C TYR A 69 84.22 -3.82 -28.20
N ILE A 70 82.97 -3.41 -28.06
CA ILE A 70 81.78 -4.19 -28.41
C ILE A 70 81.28 -3.60 -29.75
N ASP A 71 81.39 -4.32 -30.83
CA ASP A 71 80.82 -3.92 -32.10
C ASP A 71 79.65 -4.82 -32.47
N VAL A 72 78.61 -4.25 -33.07
CA VAL A 72 77.36 -4.97 -33.42
C VAL A 72 77.26 -4.99 -34.98
N LEU A 73 77.41 -6.18 -35.54
CA LEU A 73 77.22 -6.39 -36.94
C LEU A 73 75.74 -6.13 -37.35
N PRO A 74 75.53 -5.72 -38.63
CA PRO A 74 74.19 -5.53 -39.18
C PRO A 74 73.44 -6.87 -39.23
N PHE A 75 72.17 -6.88 -38.67
CA PHE A 75 71.34 -8.07 -38.70
C PHE A 75 70.96 -8.53 -40.06
N SER A 76 70.87 -9.85 -40.32
CA SER A 76 70.25 -10.37 -41.53
C SER A 76 68.76 -9.90 -41.60
N GLU A 77 68.17 -9.84 -42.79
CA GLU A 77 66.80 -9.39 -43.01
C GLU A 77 65.76 -10.26 -42.22
N GLU A 78 66.03 -11.54 -42.06
CA GLU A 78 65.19 -12.46 -41.31
C GLU A 78 65.28 -12.19 -39.75
N ASP A 79 66.53 -12.10 -39.25
CA ASP A 79 66.75 -11.80 -37.83
C ASP A 79 66.29 -10.38 -37.46
N LYS A 80 66.35 -9.42 -38.37
CA LYS A 80 65.80 -8.07 -38.19
C LYS A 80 64.28 -8.06 -38.06
N LYS A 81 63.57 -8.87 -38.85
CA LYS A 81 62.11 -9.03 -38.71
C LYS A 81 61.76 -9.70 -37.36
N ALA A 82 62.47 -10.74 -36.98
CA ALA A 82 62.28 -11.41 -35.71
C ALA A 82 62.60 -10.50 -34.54
N TYR A 83 63.66 -9.73 -34.58
CA TYR A 83 63.97 -8.73 -33.55
C TYR A 83 62.90 -7.69 -33.38
N ASN A 84 62.41 -7.08 -34.46
CA ASN A 84 61.34 -6.10 -34.43
C ASN A 84 60.05 -6.72 -33.86
N PHE A 85 59.70 -7.96 -34.24
CA PHE A 85 58.56 -8.67 -33.73
C PHE A 85 58.61 -8.86 -32.22
N TYR A 86 59.73 -9.36 -31.68
CA TYR A 86 59.91 -9.57 -30.24
C TYR A 86 60.00 -8.23 -29.49
N THR A 87 60.53 -7.18 -30.06
CA THR A 87 60.56 -5.85 -29.48
C THR A 87 59.14 -5.29 -29.32
N ILE A 88 58.27 -5.47 -30.32
CA ILE A 88 56.85 -5.11 -30.21
C ILE A 88 56.16 -5.90 -29.08
N ILE A 89 56.42 -7.20 -28.99
CA ILE A 89 55.87 -8.00 -27.89
C ILE A 89 56.39 -7.49 -26.55
N TYR A 90 57.68 -7.21 -26.44
CA TYR A 90 58.29 -6.69 -25.22
C TYR A 90 57.64 -5.39 -24.75
N GLU A 91 57.44 -4.44 -25.66
CA GLU A 91 56.89 -3.12 -25.34
C GLU A 91 55.37 -3.16 -25.05
N TYR A 92 54.60 -3.92 -25.85
CA TYR A 92 53.14 -3.85 -25.78
C TYR A 92 52.44 -4.99 -25.05
N SER A 93 53.17 -6.06 -24.63
CA SER A 93 52.56 -7.21 -23.93
C SER A 93 51.83 -6.81 -22.66
N SER A 94 52.34 -5.86 -21.87
CA SER A 94 51.74 -5.40 -20.64
C SER A 94 50.37 -4.76 -20.85
N PHE A 95 50.24 -3.89 -21.87
CA PHE A 95 48.98 -3.26 -22.24
C PHE A 95 47.97 -4.30 -22.75
N PHE A 96 48.44 -5.23 -23.60
CA PHE A 96 47.60 -6.29 -24.15
C PHE A 96 46.98 -7.17 -23.04
N TRP A 97 47.79 -7.71 -22.15
CA TRP A 97 47.32 -8.56 -21.07
C TRP A 97 46.43 -7.81 -20.04
N CYS A 98 46.71 -6.54 -19.83
CA CYS A 98 45.88 -5.70 -18.97
C CYS A 98 44.46 -5.52 -19.57
N ILE A 99 44.35 -5.17 -20.83
CA ILE A 99 43.06 -4.99 -21.53
C ILE A 99 42.26 -6.30 -21.54
N VAL A 100 42.91 -7.41 -21.91
CA VAL A 100 42.29 -8.74 -21.97
C VAL A 100 41.75 -9.16 -20.59
N SER A 101 42.56 -9.01 -19.55
CA SER A 101 42.18 -9.39 -18.17
C SER A 101 41.05 -8.53 -17.64
N ILE A 102 41.07 -7.22 -17.83
CA ILE A 102 39.97 -6.32 -17.41
C ILE A 102 38.67 -6.70 -18.12
N THR A 103 38.74 -6.96 -19.45
CA THR A 103 37.55 -7.34 -20.23
C THR A 103 36.95 -8.65 -19.73
N ILE A 104 37.79 -9.68 -19.53
CA ILE A 104 37.33 -10.97 -18.98
C ILE A 104 36.74 -10.81 -17.59
N GLY A 105 37.40 -10.06 -16.71
CA GLY A 105 36.93 -9.79 -15.35
C GLY A 105 35.55 -9.09 -15.34
N ALA A 106 35.36 -8.08 -16.20
CA ALA A 106 34.09 -7.36 -16.34
C ALA A 106 32.98 -8.28 -16.84
N VAL A 107 33.25 -9.12 -17.84
CA VAL A 107 32.27 -10.08 -18.38
C VAL A 107 31.85 -11.09 -17.30
N ILE A 108 32.81 -11.67 -16.58
CA ILE A 108 32.51 -12.62 -15.50
C ILE A 108 31.69 -11.96 -14.39
N PHE A 109 32.03 -10.73 -14.00
CA PHE A 109 31.30 -9.98 -12.99
C PHE A 109 29.86 -9.69 -13.44
N TYR A 110 29.66 -9.24 -14.68
CA TYR A 110 28.35 -8.99 -15.27
C TYR A 110 27.45 -10.23 -15.25
N PHE A 111 27.92 -11.34 -15.81
CA PHE A 111 27.15 -12.59 -15.86
C PHE A 111 26.94 -13.24 -14.49
N GLY A 112 27.90 -13.07 -13.57
CA GLY A 112 27.85 -13.65 -12.23
C GLY A 112 26.96 -12.92 -11.26
N LYS A 113 26.96 -11.59 -11.29
CA LYS A 113 26.29 -10.75 -10.28
C LYS A 113 25.19 -9.85 -10.82
N LEU A 114 25.35 -9.24 -11.98
CA LEU A 114 24.44 -8.18 -12.45
C LEU A 114 23.27 -8.70 -13.28
N LYS A 115 23.53 -9.64 -14.20
CA LYS A 115 22.54 -10.08 -15.19
C LYS A 115 21.24 -10.60 -14.58
N LYS A 116 21.33 -11.45 -13.55
CA LYS A 116 20.15 -12.08 -12.96
C LYS A 116 19.22 -11.08 -12.26
N PRO A 117 19.68 -10.26 -11.28
CA PRO A 117 18.82 -9.32 -10.60
C PRO A 117 18.28 -8.22 -11.53
N ILE A 118 19.10 -7.73 -12.47
CA ILE A 118 18.64 -6.73 -13.45
C ILE A 118 17.50 -7.30 -14.29
N LYS A 119 17.63 -8.53 -14.80
CA LYS A 119 16.56 -9.18 -15.58
C LYS A 119 15.29 -9.38 -14.74
N LEU A 120 15.42 -9.76 -13.46
CA LEU A 120 14.28 -9.88 -12.56
C LEU A 120 13.55 -8.55 -12.36
N LEU A 121 14.29 -7.46 -12.18
CA LEU A 121 13.70 -6.12 -12.01
C LEU A 121 13.04 -5.61 -13.30
N ILE A 122 13.62 -5.86 -14.47
CA ILE A 122 13.02 -5.51 -15.75
C ILE A 122 11.69 -6.25 -15.92
N ASN A 123 11.69 -7.58 -15.75
CA ASN A 123 10.46 -8.38 -15.87
C ASN A 123 9.41 -7.95 -14.81
N ALA A 124 9.85 -7.62 -13.59
CA ALA A 124 8.95 -7.12 -12.55
C ALA A 124 8.31 -5.78 -12.96
N SER A 125 9.09 -4.88 -13.54
CA SER A 125 8.58 -3.59 -14.03
C SER A 125 7.58 -3.76 -15.19
N GLU A 126 7.85 -4.67 -16.12
CA GLU A 126 6.96 -5.01 -17.24
C GLU A 126 5.63 -5.59 -16.71
N ASN A 127 5.70 -6.57 -15.80
CA ASN A 127 4.48 -7.14 -15.20
C ASN A 127 3.64 -6.09 -14.46
N ILE A 128 4.27 -5.18 -13.69
CA ILE A 128 3.56 -4.09 -13.00
C ILE A 128 2.90 -3.15 -14.02
N SER A 129 3.58 -2.84 -15.14
CA SER A 129 3.03 -2.01 -16.22
C SER A 129 1.80 -2.64 -16.88
N ASP A 130 1.75 -3.97 -16.93
CA ASP A 130 0.64 -4.74 -17.48
C ASP A 130 -0.45 -5.06 -16.43
N ASP A 131 -0.45 -4.36 -15.28
CA ASP A 131 -1.35 -4.59 -14.14
C ASP A 131 -1.32 -6.03 -13.56
N ASN A 132 -0.30 -6.80 -13.92
CA ASN A 132 -0.09 -8.13 -13.38
C ASN A 132 0.77 -8.09 -12.12
N LEU A 133 0.16 -8.24 -10.96
CA LEU A 133 0.83 -8.27 -9.65
C LEU A 133 1.03 -9.69 -9.08
N ASP A 134 0.63 -10.74 -9.84
CA ASP A 134 0.71 -12.14 -9.40
C ASP A 134 2.07 -12.77 -9.75
N PHE A 135 3.16 -12.13 -9.31
CA PHE A 135 4.52 -12.65 -9.39
C PHE A 135 5.26 -12.34 -8.10
N VAL A 136 6.47 -12.88 -7.95
CA VAL A 136 7.32 -12.63 -6.79
C VAL A 136 8.73 -12.26 -7.26
N VAL A 137 9.31 -11.22 -6.70
CA VAL A 137 10.71 -10.83 -6.95
C VAL A 137 11.60 -11.60 -5.96
N ASP A 138 11.91 -12.87 -6.28
CA ASP A 138 12.77 -13.71 -5.43
C ASP A 138 14.24 -13.55 -5.82
N TYR A 139 14.96 -12.77 -5.05
CA TYR A 139 16.41 -12.63 -5.12
C TYR A 139 17.04 -12.69 -3.73
N SER A 140 17.83 -13.73 -3.47
CA SER A 140 18.42 -14.02 -2.16
C SER A 140 19.76 -13.31 -1.88
N GLY A 141 20.20 -12.38 -2.72
CA GLY A 141 21.41 -11.58 -2.51
C GLY A 141 21.25 -10.64 -1.31
N LYS A 142 22.34 -10.49 -0.53
CA LYS A 142 22.41 -9.52 0.57
C LYS A 142 23.22 -8.27 0.20
N ASP A 143 23.45 -8.07 -1.09
CA ASP A 143 24.11 -6.92 -1.67
C ASP A 143 23.10 -5.80 -2.00
N GLU A 144 23.60 -4.72 -2.58
CA GLU A 144 22.80 -3.54 -2.96
C GLU A 144 21.66 -3.90 -3.93
N LEU A 145 21.88 -4.87 -4.84
CA LEU A 145 20.84 -5.38 -5.72
C LEU A 145 19.80 -6.21 -4.99
N GLY A 146 20.21 -6.92 -3.92
CA GLY A 146 19.28 -7.61 -3.03
C GLY A 146 18.37 -6.65 -2.27
N GLN A 147 18.91 -5.53 -1.80
CA GLN A 147 18.12 -4.47 -1.16
C GLN A 147 17.14 -3.84 -2.17
N LEU A 148 17.59 -3.59 -3.40
CA LEU A 148 16.74 -3.05 -4.46
C LEU A 148 15.60 -4.01 -4.82
N CYS A 149 15.89 -5.30 -5.01
CA CYS A 149 14.87 -6.33 -5.25
C CYS A 149 13.87 -6.43 -4.09
N SER A 150 14.33 -6.35 -2.84
CA SER A 150 13.46 -6.36 -1.65
C SER A 150 12.56 -5.13 -1.59
N SER A 151 13.08 -3.95 -1.95
CA SER A 151 12.29 -2.71 -2.01
C SER A 151 11.23 -2.77 -3.11
N PHE A 152 11.56 -3.36 -4.27
CA PHE A 152 10.62 -3.61 -5.36
C PHE A 152 9.50 -4.58 -4.95
N GLU A 153 9.83 -5.66 -4.22
CA GLU A 153 8.85 -6.60 -3.70
C GLU A 153 7.90 -5.95 -2.68
N LYS A 154 8.42 -5.11 -1.78
CA LYS A 154 7.57 -4.32 -0.86
C LYS A 154 6.62 -3.40 -1.61
N MET A 155 7.10 -2.72 -2.64
CA MET A 155 6.26 -1.85 -3.48
C MET A 155 5.18 -2.66 -4.19
N ARG A 156 5.51 -3.83 -4.77
CA ARG A 156 4.54 -4.73 -5.41
C ARG A 156 3.45 -5.18 -4.44
N LEU A 157 3.85 -5.60 -3.22
CA LEU A 157 2.90 -6.00 -2.17
C LEU A 157 1.97 -4.85 -1.76
N SER A 158 2.51 -3.65 -1.62
CA SER A 158 1.70 -2.45 -1.33
C SER A 158 0.71 -2.13 -2.44
N LEU A 159 1.13 -2.23 -3.71
CA LEU A 159 0.23 -2.05 -4.86
C LEU A 159 -0.86 -3.13 -4.90
N GLN A 160 -0.50 -4.38 -4.61
CA GLN A 160 -1.46 -5.49 -4.56
C GLN A 160 -2.53 -5.30 -3.47
N ASP A 161 -2.11 -4.83 -2.28
CA ASP A 161 -3.02 -4.55 -1.17
C ASP A 161 -3.94 -3.35 -1.48
N ASN A 162 -3.38 -2.28 -2.05
CA ASN A 162 -4.16 -1.13 -2.50
C ASN A 162 -5.20 -1.53 -3.57
N ASN A 163 -4.82 -2.35 -4.55
CA ASN A 163 -5.75 -2.85 -5.56
C ASN A 163 -6.88 -3.68 -4.94
N ARG A 164 -6.54 -4.60 -4.03
CA ARG A 164 -7.56 -5.40 -3.31
C ARG A 164 -8.54 -4.52 -2.53
N THR A 165 -8.02 -3.52 -1.84
CA THR A 165 -8.83 -2.57 -1.08
C THR A 165 -9.74 -1.76 -2.01
N MET A 166 -9.20 -1.26 -3.13
CA MET A 166 -9.97 -0.53 -4.14
C MET A 166 -11.07 -1.40 -4.75
N TRP A 167 -10.80 -2.66 -5.12
CA TRP A 167 -11.81 -3.58 -5.64
C TRP A 167 -12.92 -3.86 -4.63
N ARG A 168 -12.57 -4.00 -3.33
CA ARG A 168 -13.56 -4.16 -2.26
C ARG A 168 -14.46 -2.93 -2.17
N MET A 169 -13.90 -1.72 -2.16
CA MET A 169 -14.68 -0.48 -2.14
C MET A 169 -15.60 -0.35 -3.35
N ILE A 170 -15.12 -0.70 -4.56
CA ILE A 170 -15.93 -0.68 -5.77
C ILE A 170 -17.10 -1.67 -5.67
N GLU A 171 -16.87 -2.88 -5.17
CA GLU A 171 -17.89 -3.90 -5.01
C GLU A 171 -18.94 -3.50 -3.96
N GLU A 172 -18.52 -2.93 -2.83
CA GLU A 172 -19.42 -2.37 -1.82
C GLU A 172 -20.28 -1.24 -2.40
N ARG A 173 -19.68 -0.31 -3.14
CA ARG A 173 -20.40 0.78 -3.81
C ARG A 173 -21.40 0.26 -4.86
N ARG A 174 -21.06 -0.79 -5.60
CA ARG A 174 -21.99 -1.45 -6.54
C ARG A 174 -23.17 -2.07 -5.82
N LYS A 175 -22.94 -2.75 -4.69
CA LYS A 175 -24.01 -3.32 -3.86
C LYS A 175 -24.94 -2.24 -3.34
N LEU A 176 -24.37 -1.13 -2.82
CA LEU A 176 -25.13 0.04 -2.38
C LEU A 176 -26.00 0.62 -3.50
N ASN A 177 -25.42 0.87 -4.68
CA ASN A 177 -26.16 1.42 -5.82
C ASN A 177 -27.28 0.50 -6.31
N LYS A 178 -27.07 -0.82 -6.29
CA LYS A 178 -28.09 -1.80 -6.66
C LYS A 178 -29.25 -1.79 -5.66
N ALA A 179 -28.95 -1.80 -4.36
CA ALA A 179 -29.96 -1.71 -3.32
C ALA A 179 -30.70 -0.37 -3.38
N PHE A 180 -29.99 0.75 -3.61
CA PHE A 180 -30.55 2.07 -3.86
C PHE A 180 -31.63 2.06 -4.96
N SER A 181 -31.28 1.50 -6.12
CA SER A 181 -32.22 1.43 -7.24
C SER A 181 -33.46 0.58 -6.92
N HIS A 182 -33.31 -0.45 -6.12
CA HIS A 182 -34.42 -1.31 -5.68
C HIS A 182 -35.35 -0.57 -4.71
N GLU A 183 -34.80 0.06 -3.69
CA GLU A 183 -35.56 0.75 -2.64
C GLU A 183 -36.30 2.00 -3.15
N LEU A 184 -35.76 2.70 -4.16
CA LEU A 184 -36.48 3.78 -4.81
C LEU A 184 -37.62 3.30 -5.70
N ARG A 185 -37.48 2.15 -6.36
CA ARG A 185 -38.50 1.63 -7.29
C ARG A 185 -39.82 1.34 -6.58
N THR A 186 -39.76 0.81 -5.37
CA THR A 186 -40.96 0.42 -4.59
C THR A 186 -41.87 1.61 -4.29
N PRO A 187 -41.43 2.71 -3.60
CA PRO A 187 -42.28 3.85 -3.33
C PRO A 187 -42.73 4.56 -4.61
N LEU A 188 -41.89 4.65 -5.63
CA LEU A 188 -42.28 5.23 -6.93
C LEU A 188 -43.38 4.42 -7.60
N THR A 189 -43.34 3.08 -7.52
CA THR A 189 -44.40 2.23 -8.08
C THR A 189 -45.72 2.41 -7.33
N VAL A 190 -45.64 2.49 -5.97
CA VAL A 190 -46.83 2.75 -5.12
C VAL A 190 -47.42 4.12 -5.40
N MET A 191 -46.59 5.16 -5.49
CA MET A 191 -47.06 6.52 -5.83
C MET A 191 -47.74 6.56 -7.19
N ARG A 192 -47.12 5.97 -8.22
CA ARG A 192 -47.71 5.90 -9.56
C ARG A 192 -49.04 5.20 -9.54
N GLY A 193 -49.16 4.05 -8.86
CA GLY A 193 -50.44 3.34 -8.75
C GLY A 193 -51.52 4.16 -8.03
N ASN A 194 -51.14 4.89 -6.98
CA ASN A 194 -52.07 5.75 -6.25
C ASN A 194 -52.52 6.98 -7.09
N VAL A 195 -51.62 7.57 -7.89
CA VAL A 195 -51.97 8.66 -8.81
C VAL A 195 -52.92 8.15 -9.90
N GLU A 196 -52.66 6.99 -10.50
CA GLU A 196 -53.55 6.35 -11.49
C GLU A 196 -54.96 6.04 -10.86
N LEU A 197 -54.99 5.65 -9.58
CA LEU A 197 -56.25 5.45 -8.84
C LEU A 197 -56.95 6.77 -8.61
N LEU A 198 -56.27 7.85 -8.22
CA LEU A 198 -56.84 9.19 -8.05
C LEU A 198 -57.46 9.69 -9.35
N GLU A 199 -56.79 9.55 -10.49
CA GLU A 199 -57.30 9.93 -11.79
C GLU A 199 -58.64 9.22 -12.12
N LYS A 200 -58.72 7.90 -11.86
CA LYS A 200 -59.93 7.10 -12.07
C LYS A 200 -61.06 7.45 -11.11
N VAL A 201 -60.70 7.76 -9.84
CA VAL A 201 -61.64 8.13 -8.77
C VAL A 201 -62.20 9.54 -8.99
N TYR A 202 -61.34 10.47 -9.48
CA TYR A 202 -61.79 11.85 -9.79
C TYR A 202 -62.83 11.94 -10.89
N MET A 203 -62.83 11.00 -11.82
CA MET A 203 -63.81 10.87 -12.89
C MET A 203 -65.15 10.25 -12.45
N ARG A 204 -65.25 9.76 -11.18
CA ARG A 204 -66.44 9.12 -10.63
C ARG A 204 -67.01 9.94 -9.47
N SER A 205 -68.29 10.33 -9.59
CA SER A 205 -68.99 11.14 -8.56
C SER A 205 -69.42 10.37 -7.32
N ASP A 206 -69.22 9.06 -7.27
CA ASP A 206 -69.67 8.14 -6.23
C ASP A 206 -68.63 7.77 -5.16
N VAL A 207 -67.41 8.35 -5.25
CA VAL A 207 -66.33 8.05 -4.30
C VAL A 207 -66.26 9.11 -3.19
N SER A 208 -66.23 8.64 -1.93
CA SER A 208 -66.18 9.50 -0.76
C SER A 208 -64.88 10.32 -0.70
N GLU A 209 -64.97 11.57 -0.19
CA GLU A 209 -63.80 12.45 0.03
C GLU A 209 -62.74 11.81 0.97
N GLU A 210 -63.18 10.96 1.92
CA GLU A 210 -62.30 10.21 2.83
C GLU A 210 -61.36 9.25 2.07
N LYS A 211 -61.86 8.57 1.01
CA LYS A 211 -61.02 7.72 0.19
C LYS A 211 -60.01 8.51 -0.64
N LYS A 212 -60.40 9.67 -1.14
CA LYS A 212 -59.48 10.56 -1.87
C LYS A 212 -58.37 11.05 -0.92
N ALA A 213 -58.75 11.48 0.29
CA ALA A 213 -57.79 11.91 1.32
C ALA A 213 -56.82 10.80 1.74
N ALA A 214 -57.30 9.56 1.88
CA ALA A 214 -56.44 8.41 2.20
C ALA A 214 -55.39 8.12 1.09
N ILE A 215 -55.79 8.19 -0.20
CA ILE A 215 -54.86 8.00 -1.31
C ILE A 215 -53.82 9.12 -1.34
N LEU A 216 -54.23 10.39 -1.19
CA LEU A 216 -53.33 11.54 -1.11
C LEU A 216 -52.34 11.41 0.07
N SER A 217 -52.82 11.01 1.24
CA SER A 217 -51.97 10.76 2.40
C SER A 217 -50.89 9.67 2.13
N THR A 218 -51.27 8.60 1.41
CA THR A 218 -50.34 7.55 1.02
C THR A 218 -49.29 8.07 0.02
N VAL A 219 -49.66 8.92 -0.92
CA VAL A 219 -48.73 9.55 -1.86
C VAL A 219 -47.75 10.47 -1.08
N SER A 220 -48.29 11.33 -0.18
CA SER A 220 -47.46 12.22 0.64
C SER A 220 -46.43 11.48 1.48
N LYS A 221 -46.84 10.42 2.17
CA LYS A 221 -45.94 9.55 2.94
C LYS A 221 -44.81 8.93 2.09
N ASN A 222 -45.12 8.53 0.85
CA ASN A 222 -44.10 7.97 -0.03
C ASN A 222 -43.14 9.05 -0.58
N ILE A 223 -43.60 10.30 -0.75
CA ILE A 223 -42.71 11.43 -1.08
C ILE A 223 -41.76 11.70 0.09
N GLU A 224 -42.27 11.87 1.30
CA GLU A 224 -41.43 12.05 2.52
C GLU A 224 -40.42 10.93 2.67
N ARG A 225 -40.81 9.70 2.38
CA ARG A 225 -39.94 8.55 2.35
C ARG A 225 -38.80 8.73 1.33
N ILE A 226 -39.08 9.11 0.11
CA ILE A 226 -38.06 9.34 -0.93
C ILE A 226 -37.14 10.50 -0.54
N GLU A 227 -37.66 11.59 0.01
CA GLU A 227 -36.88 12.74 0.45
C GLU A 227 -35.89 12.33 1.56
N SER A 228 -36.33 11.60 2.59
CA SER A 228 -35.48 11.05 3.64
C SER A 228 -34.39 10.14 3.08
N TYR A 229 -34.72 9.35 2.06
CA TYR A 229 -33.77 8.47 1.39
C TYR A 229 -32.69 9.24 0.63
N VAL A 230 -33.08 10.22 -0.16
CA VAL A 230 -32.15 11.09 -0.91
C VAL A 230 -31.24 11.86 0.07
N TYR A 231 -31.80 12.35 1.17
CA TYR A 231 -31.03 13.02 2.21
C TYR A 231 -29.99 12.10 2.85
N SER A 232 -30.37 10.88 3.23
CA SER A 232 -29.47 9.89 3.81
C SER A 232 -28.34 9.53 2.86
N MET A 233 -28.63 9.36 1.58
CA MET A 233 -27.66 9.07 0.52
C MET A 233 -26.70 10.24 0.27
N GLY A 234 -27.25 11.47 0.24
CA GLY A 234 -26.45 12.69 0.10
C GLY A 234 -25.48 12.90 1.27
N THR A 235 -25.94 12.58 2.48
CA THR A 235 -25.13 12.62 3.70
C THR A 235 -24.03 11.58 3.64
N MET A 236 -24.33 10.35 3.23
CA MET A 236 -23.37 9.26 3.09
C MET A 236 -22.27 9.59 2.08
N SER A 237 -22.64 10.11 0.89
CA SER A 237 -21.67 10.53 -0.13
C SER A 237 -20.76 11.66 0.35
N LYS A 238 -21.32 12.66 1.05
CA LYS A 238 -20.51 13.74 1.64
C LYS A 238 -19.55 13.24 2.71
N LEU A 239 -19.99 12.29 3.52
CA LEU A 239 -19.17 11.73 4.62
C LEU A 239 -18.04 10.85 4.11
N GLU A 240 -18.20 10.17 2.95
CA GLU A 240 -17.09 9.43 2.33
C GLU A 240 -15.94 10.36 1.92
N ASP A 241 -16.27 11.55 1.39
CA ASP A 241 -15.29 12.50 0.82
C ASP A 241 -14.74 13.52 1.83
N GLN A 242 -15.44 13.78 2.96
CA GLN A 242 -15.00 14.78 3.92
C GLN A 242 -13.95 14.22 4.90
N PRO A 243 -12.81 14.90 5.08
CA PRO A 243 -11.85 14.55 6.11
C PRO A 243 -12.45 14.80 7.51
N ILE A 244 -12.15 13.92 8.46
CA ILE A 244 -12.54 14.10 9.86
C ILE A 244 -11.88 15.38 10.39
N GLN A 245 -12.66 16.23 11.03
CA GLN A 245 -12.19 17.45 11.66
C GLN A 245 -11.94 17.25 13.16
N ILE A 246 -10.86 16.57 13.49
CA ILE A 246 -10.48 16.37 14.90
C ILE A 246 -10.14 17.73 15.53
N LYS A 247 -10.87 18.08 16.58
CA LYS A 247 -10.66 19.30 17.38
C LYS A 247 -10.64 18.94 18.85
N ARG A 248 -9.89 19.72 19.64
CA ARG A 248 -9.92 19.61 21.07
C ARG A 248 -11.28 20.07 21.59
N THR A 249 -12.04 19.15 22.17
CA THR A 249 -13.42 19.34 22.63
C THR A 249 -13.48 19.14 24.13
N TYR A 250 -14.17 20.06 24.85
CA TYR A 250 -14.43 19.90 26.27
C TYR A 250 -15.49 18.81 26.48
N VAL A 251 -15.20 17.84 27.35
CA VAL A 251 -16.10 16.71 27.64
C VAL A 251 -17.42 17.19 28.20
N ASN A 252 -17.41 18.19 29.06
CA ASN A 252 -18.64 18.77 29.62
C ASN A 252 -19.54 19.40 28.55
N ASP A 253 -18.96 20.09 27.54
CA ASP A 253 -19.77 20.71 26.50
C ASP A 253 -20.38 19.64 25.58
N LEU A 254 -19.61 18.61 25.24
CA LEU A 254 -20.09 17.48 24.44
C LEU A 254 -21.20 16.73 25.22
N SER A 255 -20.99 16.40 26.49
CA SER A 255 -21.98 15.68 27.30
C SER A 255 -23.29 16.45 27.48
N ASN A 256 -23.21 17.78 27.66
CA ASN A 256 -24.37 18.63 27.70
C ASN A 256 -25.18 18.65 26.41
N GLN A 257 -24.49 18.61 25.26
CA GLN A 257 -25.15 18.53 23.95
C GLN A 257 -25.82 17.16 23.76
N LEU A 258 -25.14 16.07 24.09
CA LEU A 258 -25.67 14.70 24.01
C LEU A 258 -26.89 14.56 24.94
N GLY A 259 -26.80 15.01 26.18
CA GLY A 259 -27.90 14.94 27.16
C GLY A 259 -29.12 15.72 26.71
N LYS A 260 -28.98 16.95 26.20
CA LYS A 260 -30.08 17.75 25.67
C LYS A 260 -30.77 17.09 24.46
N SER A 261 -29.94 16.51 23.53
CA SER A 261 -30.50 15.79 22.40
C SER A 261 -31.29 14.55 22.82
N LEU A 262 -30.78 13.79 23.80
CA LEU A 262 -31.49 12.66 24.38
C LEU A 262 -32.84 13.07 25.01
N GLU A 263 -32.83 14.10 25.90
CA GLU A 263 -34.04 14.62 26.53
C GLU A 263 -35.10 15.03 25.50
N MET A 264 -34.70 15.79 24.49
CA MET A 264 -35.62 16.26 23.46
C MET A 264 -36.27 15.08 22.70
N LEU A 265 -35.48 14.13 22.22
CA LEU A 265 -35.98 12.96 21.49
C LEU A 265 -36.87 12.05 22.35
N CYS A 266 -36.54 11.86 23.62
CA CYS A 266 -37.36 11.07 24.53
C CYS A 266 -38.67 11.77 24.92
N GLN A 267 -38.65 13.08 25.21
CA GLN A 267 -39.86 13.86 25.55
C GLN A 267 -40.87 13.88 24.40
N GLU A 268 -40.44 14.06 23.17
CA GLU A 268 -41.31 14.04 21.99
C GLU A 268 -42.05 12.70 21.83
N ASN A 269 -41.48 11.60 22.34
CA ASN A 269 -42.02 10.25 22.23
C ASN A 269 -42.60 9.69 23.57
N GLY A 270 -42.61 10.49 24.63
CA GLY A 270 -43.16 10.10 25.93
C GLY A 270 -42.34 9.04 26.67
N LEU A 271 -41.04 8.98 26.44
CA LEU A 271 -40.09 8.03 27.03
C LEU A 271 -39.31 8.68 28.18
N GLU A 272 -38.91 7.87 29.15
CA GLU A 272 -37.97 8.28 30.22
C GLU A 272 -36.52 8.19 29.68
N SER A 273 -35.69 9.18 30.03
CA SER A 273 -34.29 9.22 29.64
C SER A 273 -33.37 9.22 30.86
N HIS A 274 -32.32 8.39 30.82
CA HIS A 274 -31.24 8.36 31.80
C HIS A 274 -29.92 8.58 31.11
N PHE A 275 -29.14 9.59 31.58
CA PHE A 275 -27.84 9.91 31.02
C PHE A 275 -26.77 9.87 32.10
N GLU A 276 -25.77 9.01 31.93
CA GLU A 276 -24.64 8.87 32.83
C GLU A 276 -23.33 9.15 32.10
N ILE A 277 -22.43 9.86 32.75
CA ILE A 277 -21.08 10.10 32.19
C ILE A 277 -20.02 9.75 33.23
N VAL A 278 -19.01 8.99 32.77
CA VAL A 278 -17.76 8.71 33.49
C VAL A 278 -16.62 9.26 32.66
N ALA A 279 -15.99 10.33 33.12
CA ALA A 279 -14.92 10.98 32.40
C ALA A 279 -13.64 11.00 33.23
N GLU A 280 -12.56 10.44 32.67
CA GLU A 280 -11.20 10.49 33.22
C GLU A 280 -10.41 11.69 32.70
N ALA A 281 -10.91 12.35 31.61
CA ALA A 281 -10.26 13.48 30.96
C ALA A 281 -11.22 14.67 30.84
N GLU A 282 -10.71 15.89 30.97
CA GLU A 282 -11.49 17.13 30.79
C GLU A 282 -11.71 17.48 29.31
N ASN A 283 -10.79 17.04 28.45
CA ASN A 283 -10.77 17.34 27.01
C ASN A 283 -10.40 16.10 26.21
N VAL A 284 -10.99 15.97 25.03
CA VAL A 284 -10.71 14.91 24.06
C VAL A 284 -10.49 15.49 22.66
N ASN A 285 -9.70 14.82 21.84
CA ASN A 285 -9.49 15.19 20.44
C ASN A 285 -10.43 14.38 19.55
N VAL A 286 -11.55 14.97 19.18
CA VAL A 286 -12.61 14.29 18.43
C VAL A 286 -13.30 15.23 17.43
N ASP A 287 -14.02 14.67 16.50
CA ASP A 287 -14.98 15.40 15.68
C ASP A 287 -16.37 15.34 16.33
N ALA A 288 -16.72 16.40 17.08
CA ALA A 288 -17.97 16.49 17.81
C ALA A 288 -19.20 16.34 16.89
N ASN A 289 -19.15 16.81 15.64
CA ASN A 289 -20.26 16.70 14.70
C ASN A 289 -20.52 15.23 14.31
N ILE A 290 -19.46 14.46 14.07
CA ILE A 290 -19.57 13.02 13.80
C ILE A 290 -20.17 12.30 15.00
N ILE A 291 -19.68 12.61 16.20
CA ILE A 291 -20.20 11.99 17.43
C ILE A 291 -21.68 12.29 17.62
N MET A 292 -22.09 13.56 17.47
CA MET A 292 -23.52 13.96 17.57
C MET A 292 -24.37 13.22 16.55
N GLN A 293 -23.92 13.13 15.30
CA GLN A 293 -24.64 12.44 14.23
C GLN A 293 -24.81 10.94 14.52
N VAL A 294 -23.74 10.27 14.99
CA VAL A 294 -23.82 8.85 15.41
C VAL A 294 -24.78 8.69 16.58
N PHE A 295 -24.65 9.55 17.57
CA PHE A 295 -25.51 9.54 18.75
C PHE A 295 -27.00 9.69 18.41
N GLU A 296 -27.36 10.72 17.63
CA GLU A 296 -28.74 10.97 17.21
C GLU A 296 -29.33 9.81 16.41
N ASN A 297 -28.55 9.19 15.52
CA ASN A 297 -28.98 8.01 14.79
C ASN A 297 -29.24 6.80 15.71
N ILE A 298 -28.36 6.57 16.70
CA ILE A 298 -28.51 5.45 17.64
C ILE A 298 -29.71 5.71 18.56
N VAL A 299 -29.85 6.92 19.11
CA VAL A 299 -30.98 7.30 20.00
C VAL A 299 -32.29 7.26 19.22
N SER A 300 -32.35 7.78 17.99
CA SER A 300 -33.57 7.69 17.16
C SER A 300 -33.97 6.23 16.90
N ASN A 301 -33.01 5.34 16.78
CA ASN A 301 -33.27 3.91 16.64
C ASN A 301 -33.81 3.32 17.99
N ALA A 302 -33.17 3.67 19.11
CA ALA A 302 -33.62 3.23 20.45
C ALA A 302 -35.03 3.74 20.75
N VAL A 303 -35.34 5.00 20.48
CA VAL A 303 -36.70 5.59 20.68
C VAL A 303 -37.79 4.79 19.96
N ARG A 304 -37.50 4.21 18.83
CA ARG A 304 -38.48 3.41 18.06
C ARG A 304 -38.81 2.08 18.71
N TYR A 305 -37.86 1.44 19.37
CA TYR A 305 -38.00 0.10 19.88
C TYR A 305 -38.17 0.06 21.40
N ALA A 306 -37.89 1.18 22.09
CA ALA A 306 -38.10 1.31 23.54
C ALA A 306 -39.59 1.21 23.93
N GLU A 307 -39.88 0.56 25.03
CA GLU A 307 -41.21 0.50 25.64
C GLU A 307 -41.46 1.68 26.60
N LYS A 308 -40.49 2.03 27.44
CA LYS A 308 -40.63 3.05 28.50
C LYS A 308 -39.41 3.95 28.65
N SER A 309 -38.19 3.38 28.52
CA SER A 309 -36.98 4.11 28.91
C SER A 309 -35.79 3.86 28.02
N ILE A 310 -34.93 4.88 27.93
CA ILE A 310 -33.60 4.79 27.23
C ILE A 310 -32.53 5.20 28.21
N THR A 311 -31.51 4.37 28.36
CA THR A 311 -30.34 4.65 29.18
C THR A 311 -29.11 4.87 28.29
N VAL A 312 -28.43 5.98 28.50
CA VAL A 312 -27.17 6.31 27.81
C VAL A 312 -26.05 6.38 28.81
N SER A 313 -24.98 5.64 28.56
CA SER A 313 -23.73 5.77 29.31
C SER A 313 -22.61 6.24 28.40
N CYS A 314 -21.90 7.28 28.83
CA CYS A 314 -20.77 7.85 28.14
C CYS A 314 -19.49 7.64 28.94
N CYS A 315 -18.52 6.90 28.43
CA CYS A 315 -17.24 6.66 29.09
C CYS A 315 -16.13 7.34 28.29
N VAL A 316 -15.39 8.22 28.94
CA VAL A 316 -14.32 9.01 28.33
C VAL A 316 -13.00 8.69 29.01
N SER A 317 -12.07 8.09 28.25
CA SER A 317 -10.67 7.89 28.66
C SER A 317 -9.74 8.78 27.84
N GLU A 318 -8.44 8.79 28.16
CA GLU A 318 -7.46 9.55 27.37
C GLU A 318 -7.40 9.13 25.89
N ASP A 319 -7.66 7.85 25.61
CA ASP A 319 -7.47 7.24 24.28
C ASP A 319 -8.78 7.01 23.52
N HIS A 320 -9.89 6.85 24.22
CA HIS A 320 -11.18 6.46 23.64
C HIS A 320 -12.37 7.15 24.29
N LEU A 321 -13.33 7.55 23.46
CA LEU A 321 -14.68 7.90 23.84
C LEU A 321 -15.60 6.76 23.46
N THR A 322 -16.40 6.26 24.41
CA THR A 322 -17.39 5.21 24.17
C THR A 322 -18.78 5.68 24.62
N ILE A 323 -19.76 5.55 23.74
CA ILE A 323 -21.16 5.86 24.02
C ILE A 323 -21.95 4.58 23.87
N SER A 324 -22.67 4.20 24.93
CA SER A 324 -23.58 3.06 24.96
C SER A 324 -25.00 3.56 25.11
N VAL A 325 -25.87 3.17 24.18
CA VAL A 325 -27.31 3.49 24.23
C VAL A 325 -28.07 2.19 24.39
N SER A 326 -28.84 2.07 25.46
CA SER A 326 -29.65 0.90 25.80
C SER A 326 -31.12 1.28 25.85
N ASP A 327 -31.95 0.46 25.24
CA ASP A 327 -33.42 0.52 25.38
C ASP A 327 -33.95 -0.68 26.16
N ASP A 328 -35.23 -0.62 26.54
CA ASP A 328 -35.97 -1.66 27.24
C ASP A 328 -36.96 -2.43 26.33
N GLY A 329 -36.73 -2.40 25.02
CA GLY A 329 -37.56 -3.05 24.01
C GLY A 329 -37.28 -4.54 23.83
N THR A 330 -37.58 -5.06 22.65
CA THR A 330 -37.45 -6.50 22.34
C THR A 330 -36.01 -6.98 22.13
N GLY A 331 -35.06 -6.05 21.94
CA GLY A 331 -33.68 -6.40 21.62
C GLY A 331 -33.49 -6.92 20.18
N PHE A 332 -32.27 -7.34 19.85
CA PHE A 332 -31.90 -7.93 18.59
C PHE A 332 -31.98 -9.47 18.62
N SER A 333 -32.45 -10.10 17.56
CA SER A 333 -32.29 -11.54 17.35
C SER A 333 -30.84 -11.90 17.05
N GLU A 334 -30.47 -13.19 17.10
CA GLU A 334 -29.12 -13.65 16.78
C GLU A 334 -28.70 -13.33 15.32
N GLU A 335 -29.67 -13.27 14.41
CA GLU A 335 -29.45 -12.91 13.00
C GLU A 335 -29.25 -11.40 12.85
N GLU A 336 -30.05 -10.61 13.59
CA GLU A 336 -29.96 -9.15 13.60
C GLU A 336 -28.64 -8.65 14.19
N LEU A 337 -28.13 -9.27 15.25
CA LEU A 337 -26.81 -8.94 15.79
C LEU A 337 -25.68 -9.00 14.74
N LYS A 338 -25.83 -9.86 13.73
CA LYS A 338 -24.83 -10.02 12.65
C LYS A 338 -25.10 -9.11 11.45
N THR A 339 -26.37 -8.76 11.20
CA THR A 339 -26.79 -8.12 9.95
C THR A 339 -27.38 -6.73 10.10
N ALA A 340 -27.81 -6.32 11.31
CA ALA A 340 -28.47 -5.02 11.51
C ALA A 340 -27.62 -3.79 11.20
N SER A 341 -26.29 -3.92 11.22
CA SER A 341 -25.37 -2.88 10.73
C SER A 341 -25.01 -3.01 9.24
N ALA A 342 -25.63 -3.94 8.51
CA ALA A 342 -25.49 -4.00 7.05
C ALA A 342 -26.37 -2.92 6.38
N PRO A 343 -25.97 -2.40 5.22
CA PRO A 343 -26.76 -1.40 4.54
C PRO A 343 -28.13 -1.97 4.12
N TYR A 344 -29.18 -1.17 4.28
CA TYR A 344 -30.58 -1.47 3.93
C TYR A 344 -31.20 -2.64 4.74
N TYR A 345 -30.65 -2.96 5.88
CA TYR A 345 -31.27 -3.92 6.76
C TYR A 345 -32.45 -3.26 7.51
N THR A 346 -33.64 -3.77 7.29
CA THR A 346 -34.86 -3.42 8.02
C THR A 346 -35.39 -4.71 8.66
N GLY A 347 -35.50 -4.77 10.00
CA GLY A 347 -35.92 -5.95 10.74
C GLY A 347 -37.28 -6.52 10.25
N ASN A 348 -38.40 -6.18 10.87
CA ASN A 348 -39.72 -6.65 10.43
C ASN A 348 -40.27 -5.86 9.24
N GLN A 349 -40.89 -6.55 8.28
CA GLN A 349 -41.50 -5.96 7.07
C GLN A 349 -42.58 -4.89 7.37
N ASN A 350 -43.16 -4.88 8.57
CA ASN A 350 -44.17 -3.89 8.97
C ASN A 350 -43.58 -2.54 9.39
N ASP A 351 -42.29 -2.49 9.81
CA ASP A 351 -41.59 -1.27 10.21
C ASP A 351 -40.90 -0.56 9.02
N SER A 352 -40.90 -1.19 7.84
CA SER A 352 -40.23 -0.70 6.63
C SER A 352 -40.90 0.53 6.01
N GLU A 353 -42.04 1.04 6.56
CA GLU A 353 -42.77 2.15 5.93
C GLU A 353 -42.06 3.50 6.04
N LEU A 354 -41.13 3.71 6.99
CA LEU A 354 -40.49 5.03 7.19
C LEU A 354 -38.97 5.05 7.19
N HIS A 355 -38.28 3.91 7.29
CA HIS A 355 -36.83 3.87 7.44
C HIS A 355 -36.13 2.86 6.52
N PHE A 356 -34.98 3.26 6.01
CA PHE A 356 -34.26 2.51 4.95
C PHE A 356 -33.15 1.60 5.44
N GLY A 357 -33.02 1.37 6.76
CA GLY A 357 -31.97 0.54 7.32
C GLY A 357 -30.54 1.06 7.07
N LEU A 358 -30.39 2.39 6.93
CA LEU A 358 -29.09 3.03 6.71
C LEU A 358 -28.50 3.62 8.00
N GLY A 359 -29.27 3.85 9.04
CA GLY A 359 -28.82 4.53 10.27
C GLY A 359 -27.65 3.83 10.96
N LEU A 360 -27.80 2.55 11.30
CA LEU A 360 -26.74 1.77 11.95
C LEU A 360 -25.52 1.53 11.04
N TYR A 361 -25.75 1.37 9.73
CA TYR A 361 -24.65 1.29 8.76
C TYR A 361 -23.85 2.59 8.69
N LEU A 362 -24.52 3.74 8.68
CA LEU A 362 -23.88 5.06 8.75
C LEU A 362 -23.08 5.22 10.05
N CYS A 363 -23.66 4.84 11.20
CA CYS A 363 -22.96 4.84 12.47
C CYS A 363 -21.70 4.00 12.44
N LYS A 364 -21.75 2.82 11.82
CA LYS A 364 -20.59 1.94 11.65
C LYS A 364 -19.48 2.62 10.87
N ILE A 365 -19.80 3.17 9.68
CA ILE A 365 -18.82 3.88 8.83
C ILE A 365 -18.18 5.06 9.58
N LEU A 366 -18.98 5.85 10.29
CA LEU A 366 -18.50 7.03 11.01
C LEU A 366 -17.59 6.64 12.18
N CYS A 367 -17.94 5.59 12.93
CA CYS A 367 -17.09 5.05 13.98
C CYS A 367 -15.77 4.53 13.42
N GLU A 368 -15.80 3.71 12.35
CA GLU A 368 -14.60 3.18 11.68
C GLU A 368 -13.71 4.30 11.11
N LYS A 369 -14.31 5.32 10.51
CA LYS A 369 -13.61 6.50 10.02
C LYS A 369 -12.89 7.23 11.16
N HIS A 370 -13.49 7.29 12.34
CA HIS A 370 -12.91 7.84 13.58
C HIS A 370 -11.99 6.85 14.31
N LYS A 371 -11.53 5.78 13.63
CA LYS A 371 -10.68 4.70 14.18
C LYS A 371 -11.29 4.00 15.41
N GLY A 372 -12.60 3.98 15.50
CA GLY A 372 -13.40 3.28 16.49
C GLY A 372 -14.20 2.14 15.88
N ALA A 373 -15.27 1.71 16.55
CA ALA A 373 -16.13 0.62 16.11
C ALA A 373 -17.56 0.81 16.60
N LEU A 374 -18.53 0.20 15.89
CA LEU A 374 -19.90 0.02 16.33
C LEU A 374 -20.12 -1.43 16.72
N LYS A 375 -20.68 -1.67 17.92
CA LYS A 375 -21.02 -3.00 18.42
C LYS A 375 -22.48 -3.06 18.82
N LEU A 376 -23.16 -4.12 18.41
CA LEU A 376 -24.54 -4.39 18.76
C LEU A 376 -24.57 -5.55 19.76
N THR A 377 -25.34 -5.39 20.84
CA THR A 377 -25.55 -6.41 21.88
C THR A 377 -26.96 -6.31 22.40
N ASN A 378 -27.40 -7.27 23.20
CA ASN A 378 -28.62 -7.20 23.98
C ASN A 378 -28.26 -6.99 25.47
N ASN A 379 -29.16 -6.38 26.22
CA ASN A 379 -29.07 -6.26 27.67
C ASN A 379 -29.27 -7.63 28.32
N ASP A 380 -28.80 -7.81 29.57
CA ASP A 380 -28.98 -9.06 30.34
C ASP A 380 -30.46 -9.42 30.69
N GLY A 381 -31.40 -8.53 30.40
CA GLY A 381 -32.83 -8.73 30.58
C GLY A 381 -33.58 -8.62 29.26
N ALA A 382 -34.16 -7.46 29.01
CA ALA A 382 -34.83 -7.12 27.77
C ALA A 382 -34.20 -5.85 27.18
N GLY A 383 -34.27 -5.71 25.85
CA GLY A 383 -33.80 -4.52 25.13
C GLY A 383 -32.46 -4.67 24.42
N ALA A 384 -32.22 -3.77 23.50
CA ALA A 384 -30.97 -3.68 22.74
C ALA A 384 -29.97 -2.73 23.42
N CYS A 385 -28.70 -2.98 23.17
CA CYS A 385 -27.60 -2.08 23.50
C CYS A 385 -26.70 -1.87 22.28
N VAL A 386 -26.57 -0.61 21.89
CA VAL A 386 -25.69 -0.19 20.80
C VAL A 386 -24.52 0.60 21.35
N VAL A 387 -23.31 0.13 21.12
CA VAL A 387 -22.08 0.72 21.63
C VAL A 387 -21.27 1.31 20.46
N ALA A 388 -21.07 2.62 20.48
CA ALA A 388 -20.22 3.35 19.56
C ALA A 388 -18.94 3.79 20.25
N SER A 389 -17.78 3.48 19.65
CA SER A 389 -16.47 3.90 20.16
C SER A 389 -15.74 4.78 19.14
N PHE A 390 -14.94 5.73 19.64
CA PHE A 390 -14.18 6.70 18.85
C PHE A 390 -12.78 6.82 19.44
N SER A 391 -11.75 6.92 18.58
CA SER A 391 -10.39 7.17 19.04
C SER A 391 -10.20 8.65 19.35
N CYS A 392 -9.56 8.96 20.46
CA CYS A 392 -9.21 10.32 20.89
C CYS A 392 -7.74 10.69 20.55
N LYS A 393 -7.04 9.81 19.80
CA LYS A 393 -5.64 9.98 19.35
C LYS A 393 -5.52 10.55 17.95
#